data_04c9a68188010b4a1a0ee1e571d72495
#
_entry.id   04c9a68188010b4a1a0ee1e571d72495
#
_cell.length_a   1.000
_cell.length_b   1.000
_cell.length_c   1.000
_cell.angle_alpha   90.00
_cell.angle_beta   90.00
_cell.angle_gamma   90.00
#
_symmetry.space_group_name_H-M   'P 1'
#
loop_
_entity.id
_entity.type
_entity.pdbx_description
1 polymer ?
#
loop_
_entity_poly.entity_id
_entity_poly.type
_entity_poly.pdbx_seq_one_letter_code
_entity_poly.pdbx_strand_id
1 'polypeptide(L)'
;MNWLSRLAAPYRNPAALRMFFLGFSSGLPLLLVLGTLSFRLRECGIDLKTIGFMSWVGLCWGMKWLWAPLVDQLPLPWLTDRLGRRRSWLLLAQAGLLVGLTLIAFSHPSEDLTQTALFAVLTAFFGATQDIALDAYRIESGTEEEQASFAAMYQTGYRLAMIWSGAGALALAAAFDAGAEGGWRAAYLIMAASLLPGMATVLLAPEPVRKAPVQRARNAAVWFYEAAC
;
A
#
# COMPACT_ATOMS: atom_id res chain seq x y z
N MET A 1 32.45 -0.78 -21.68
CA MET A 1 31.19 -0.77 -20.94
C MET A 1 30.87 0.66 -20.56
N ASN A 2 29.82 1.25 -21.18
CA ASN A 2 29.53 2.67 -21.08
C ASN A 2 29.16 3.05 -19.64
N TRP A 3 29.51 4.24 -19.17
CA TRP A 3 29.20 4.75 -17.84
C TRP A 3 27.70 4.62 -17.50
N LEU A 4 26.82 4.81 -18.48
CA LEU A 4 25.36 4.61 -18.35
C LEU A 4 24.98 3.18 -17.96
N SER A 5 25.66 2.15 -18.49
CA SER A 5 25.39 0.76 -18.16
C SER A 5 25.79 0.42 -16.72
N ARG A 6 26.83 1.08 -16.18
CA ARG A 6 27.23 0.94 -14.77
C ARG A 6 26.23 1.60 -13.82
N LEU A 7 25.70 2.75 -14.17
CA LEU A 7 24.66 3.44 -13.39
C LEU A 7 23.33 2.67 -13.42
N ALA A 8 22.99 2.05 -14.54
CA ALA A 8 21.75 1.29 -14.69
C ALA A 8 21.81 -0.14 -14.09
N ALA A 9 23.01 -0.69 -13.88
CA ALA A 9 23.18 -2.06 -13.42
C ALA A 9 22.43 -2.40 -12.10
N PRO A 10 22.46 -1.57 -11.04
CA PRO A 10 21.75 -1.83 -9.81
C PRO A 10 20.22 -1.89 -9.98
N TYR A 11 19.67 -1.12 -10.95
CA TYR A 11 18.22 -1.05 -11.21
C TYR A 11 17.72 -2.18 -12.11
N ARG A 12 18.62 -2.91 -12.78
CA ARG A 12 18.31 -4.09 -13.60
C ARG A 12 18.28 -5.38 -12.80
N ASN A 13 18.64 -5.33 -11.53
CA ASN A 13 18.54 -6.46 -10.62
C ASN A 13 17.07 -6.89 -10.49
N PRO A 14 16.74 -8.19 -10.66
CA PRO A 14 15.37 -8.69 -10.45
C PRO A 14 14.80 -8.37 -9.08
N ALA A 15 15.65 -8.25 -8.05
CA ALA A 15 15.22 -7.83 -6.71
C ALA A 15 14.78 -6.36 -6.69
N ALA A 16 15.51 -5.46 -7.36
CA ALA A 16 15.13 -4.05 -7.48
C ALA A 16 13.83 -3.89 -8.29
N LEU A 17 13.65 -4.68 -9.35
CA LEU A 17 12.42 -4.67 -10.15
C LEU A 17 11.20 -5.13 -9.32
N ARG A 18 11.37 -6.13 -8.44
CA ARG A 18 10.31 -6.50 -7.47
C ARG A 18 9.92 -5.32 -6.58
N MET A 19 10.90 -4.55 -6.09
CA MET A 19 10.62 -3.35 -5.28
C MET A 19 9.81 -2.31 -6.04
N PHE A 20 10.01 -2.19 -7.36
CA PHE A 20 9.20 -1.31 -8.20
C PHE A 20 7.71 -1.71 -8.19
N PHE A 21 7.39 -2.99 -8.47
CA PHE A 21 6.00 -3.46 -8.49
C PHE A 21 5.34 -3.43 -7.11
N LEU A 22 6.09 -3.74 -6.06
CA LEU A 22 5.62 -3.64 -4.69
C LEU A 22 5.38 -2.19 -4.28
N GLY A 23 6.29 -1.28 -4.67
CA GLY A 23 6.12 0.16 -4.47
C GLY A 23 4.91 0.71 -5.23
N PHE A 24 4.69 0.26 -6.46
CA PHE A 24 3.50 0.62 -7.24
C PHE A 24 2.21 0.17 -6.52
N SER A 25 2.16 -1.06 -6.06
CA SER A 25 1.01 -1.56 -5.27
C SER A 25 0.77 -0.75 -3.99
N SER A 26 1.84 -0.31 -3.30
CA SER A 26 1.76 0.48 -2.06
C SER A 26 1.32 1.94 -2.30
N GLY A 27 1.66 2.52 -3.45
CA GLY A 27 1.31 3.91 -3.78
C GLY A 27 -0.15 4.11 -4.22
N LEU A 28 -0.87 3.03 -4.57
CA LEU A 28 -2.25 3.12 -5.08
C LEU A 28 -3.26 3.60 -4.03
N PRO A 29 -3.35 3.01 -2.82
CA PRO A 29 -4.48 3.22 -1.93
C PRO A 29 -4.56 4.63 -1.35
N LEU A 30 -3.42 5.29 -1.12
CA LEU A 30 -3.39 6.59 -0.45
C LEU A 30 -4.22 7.65 -1.18
N LEU A 31 -3.95 7.86 -2.47
CA LEU A 31 -4.71 8.85 -3.25
C LEU A 31 -6.12 8.35 -3.61
N LEU A 32 -6.31 7.04 -3.81
CA LEU A 32 -7.65 6.50 -4.08
C LEU A 32 -8.61 6.75 -2.93
N VAL A 33 -8.13 6.69 -1.69
CA VAL A 33 -8.95 6.89 -0.49
C VAL A 33 -9.09 8.37 -0.10
N LEU A 34 -8.01 9.16 -0.22
CA LEU A 34 -8.03 10.56 0.23
C LEU A 34 -8.39 11.54 -0.89
N GLY A 35 -7.67 11.46 -2.02
CA GLY A 35 -7.86 12.40 -3.13
C GLY A 35 -9.00 12.01 -4.04
N THR A 36 -8.86 10.88 -4.72
CA THR A 36 -9.79 10.41 -5.75
C THR A 36 -11.21 10.20 -5.20
N LEU A 37 -11.33 9.62 -3.99
CA LEU A 37 -12.63 9.47 -3.34
C LEU A 37 -13.27 10.82 -3.05
N SER A 38 -12.50 11.83 -2.65
CA SER A 38 -13.02 13.18 -2.41
C SER A 38 -13.64 13.81 -3.66
N PHE A 39 -13.05 13.58 -4.84
CA PHE A 39 -13.65 14.00 -6.11
C PHE A 39 -14.97 13.30 -6.36
N ARG A 40 -15.03 11.97 -6.22
CA ARG A 40 -16.26 11.20 -6.38
C ARG A 40 -17.36 11.69 -5.43
N LEU A 41 -17.04 11.88 -4.15
CA LEU A 41 -17.98 12.39 -3.16
C LEU A 41 -18.52 13.78 -3.54
N ARG A 42 -17.64 14.64 -4.07
CA ARG A 42 -18.04 15.97 -4.53
C ARG A 42 -19.00 15.92 -5.71
N GLU A 43 -18.78 15.04 -6.67
CA GLU A 43 -19.68 14.81 -7.81
C GLU A 43 -21.03 14.22 -7.36
N CYS A 44 -21.05 13.40 -6.31
CA CYS A 44 -22.27 12.91 -5.66
C CYS A 44 -23.02 13.99 -4.85
N GLY A 45 -22.56 15.24 -4.85
CA GLY A 45 -23.20 16.35 -4.14
C GLY A 45 -22.90 16.44 -2.64
N ILE A 46 -21.96 15.65 -2.13
CA ILE A 46 -21.56 15.70 -0.71
C ILE A 46 -20.85 17.03 -0.42
N ASP A 47 -21.19 17.64 0.71
CA ASP A 47 -20.64 18.93 1.11
C ASP A 47 -19.15 18.81 1.53
N LEU A 48 -18.41 19.92 1.37
CA LEU A 48 -16.96 19.97 1.65
C LEU A 48 -16.62 19.69 3.11
N LYS A 49 -17.50 20.03 4.05
CA LYS A 49 -17.26 19.78 5.48
C LYS A 49 -17.28 18.27 5.76
N THR A 50 -18.24 17.57 5.21
CA THR A 50 -18.36 16.11 5.31
C THR A 50 -17.19 15.41 4.64
N ILE A 51 -16.77 15.86 3.44
CA ILE A 51 -15.55 15.34 2.76
C ILE A 51 -14.32 15.59 3.63
N GLY A 52 -14.21 16.74 4.29
CA GLY A 52 -13.14 17.02 5.25
C GLY A 52 -13.10 16.04 6.41
N PHE A 53 -14.25 15.66 6.98
CA PHE A 53 -14.33 14.60 7.99
C PHE A 53 -13.91 13.23 7.46
N MET A 54 -14.30 12.89 6.24
CA MET A 54 -13.87 11.65 5.60
C MET A 54 -12.36 11.53 5.45
N SER A 55 -11.63 12.65 5.36
CA SER A 55 -10.15 12.66 5.30
C SER A 55 -9.48 12.12 6.56
N TRP A 56 -10.20 12.01 7.68
CA TRP A 56 -9.70 11.37 8.91
C TRP A 56 -9.38 9.88 8.72
N VAL A 57 -9.90 9.26 7.66
CA VAL A 57 -9.47 7.92 7.25
C VAL A 57 -7.95 7.84 7.06
N GLY A 58 -7.30 8.95 6.69
CA GLY A 58 -5.85 9.07 6.61
C GLY A 58 -5.11 8.81 7.94
N LEU A 59 -5.78 8.91 9.10
CA LEU A 59 -5.20 8.56 10.39
C LEU A 59 -4.73 7.09 10.46
N CYS A 60 -5.30 6.19 9.67
CA CYS A 60 -4.80 4.82 9.58
C CYS A 60 -3.30 4.77 9.26
N TRP A 61 -2.82 5.62 8.34
CA TRP A 61 -1.38 5.68 8.04
C TRP A 61 -0.56 6.35 9.15
N GLY A 62 -1.12 7.36 9.81
CA GLY A 62 -0.47 8.02 10.95
C GLY A 62 -0.37 7.12 12.18
N MET A 63 -1.35 6.25 12.39
CA MET A 63 -1.45 5.38 13.57
C MET A 63 -0.95 3.95 13.33
N LYS A 64 -0.40 3.64 12.15
CA LYS A 64 0.06 2.27 11.80
C LYS A 64 1.06 1.68 12.79
N TRP A 65 1.77 2.50 13.55
CA TRP A 65 2.70 2.08 14.60
C TRP A 65 2.02 1.29 15.73
N LEU A 66 0.71 1.48 15.95
CA LEU A 66 -0.04 0.76 17.00
C LEU A 66 -0.09 -0.76 16.73
N TRP A 67 -0.25 -1.17 15.46
CA TRP A 67 -0.33 -2.58 15.09
C TRP A 67 0.89 -3.10 14.33
N ALA A 68 1.89 -2.24 14.06
CA ALA A 68 3.13 -2.66 13.44
C ALA A 68 3.81 -3.83 14.19
N PRO A 69 3.87 -3.87 15.56
CA PRO A 69 4.42 -5.01 16.27
C PRO A 69 3.67 -6.33 16.02
N LEU A 70 2.36 -6.28 15.76
CA LEU A 70 1.58 -7.47 15.42
C LEU A 70 2.00 -8.02 14.05
N VAL A 71 2.08 -7.15 13.04
CA VAL A 71 2.53 -7.51 11.69
C VAL A 71 3.97 -8.04 11.70
N ASP A 72 4.80 -7.50 12.58
CA ASP A 72 6.20 -7.91 12.70
C ASP A 72 6.41 -9.24 13.42
N GLN A 73 5.55 -9.62 14.34
CA GLN A 73 5.78 -10.75 15.24
C GLN A 73 4.84 -11.93 14.99
N LEU A 74 3.56 -11.66 14.63
CA LEU A 74 2.57 -12.72 14.50
C LEU A 74 2.72 -13.48 13.17
N PRO A 75 2.87 -14.82 13.22
CA PRO A 75 2.68 -15.64 12.04
C PRO A 75 1.20 -15.72 11.70
N LEU A 76 0.84 -15.65 10.42
CA LEU A 76 -0.50 -15.93 9.95
C LEU A 76 -0.68 -17.45 9.85
N PRO A 77 -1.68 -18.06 10.52
CA PRO A 77 -1.89 -19.50 10.46
C PRO A 77 -2.00 -19.98 9.02
N TRP A 78 -1.39 -21.12 8.70
CA TRP A 78 -1.41 -21.78 7.40
C TRP A 78 -0.72 -21.00 6.25
N LEU A 79 -0.86 -19.68 6.20
CA LEU A 79 -0.27 -18.86 5.14
C LEU A 79 1.23 -18.67 5.33
N THR A 80 1.67 -18.48 6.58
CA THR A 80 3.10 -18.31 6.93
C THR A 80 3.90 -19.58 6.65
N ASP A 81 3.32 -20.75 6.86
CA ASP A 81 4.00 -22.03 6.61
C ASP A 81 4.28 -22.26 5.12
N ARG A 82 3.46 -21.69 4.24
CA ARG A 82 3.59 -21.83 2.78
C ARG A 82 4.40 -20.74 2.12
N LEU A 83 4.21 -19.50 2.53
CA LEU A 83 4.76 -18.33 1.85
C LEU A 83 5.89 -17.64 2.63
N GLY A 84 6.02 -17.96 3.93
CA GLY A 84 6.85 -17.18 4.81
C GLY A 84 6.07 -16.01 5.44
N ARG A 85 6.64 -15.38 6.46
CA ARG A 85 5.93 -14.39 7.29
C ARG A 85 5.67 -13.07 6.55
N ARG A 86 6.69 -12.50 5.92
CA ARG A 86 6.58 -11.19 5.25
C ARG A 86 5.65 -11.24 4.05
N ARG A 87 5.80 -12.26 3.24
CA ARG A 87 4.96 -12.47 2.06
C ARG A 87 3.50 -12.74 2.43
N SER A 88 3.26 -13.45 3.51
CA SER A 88 1.90 -13.72 4.00
C SER A 88 1.18 -12.44 4.39
N TRP A 89 1.82 -11.55 5.14
CA TRP A 89 1.24 -10.27 5.51
C TRP A 89 1.05 -9.33 4.31
N LEU A 90 2.00 -9.31 3.37
CA LEU A 90 1.86 -8.55 2.12
C LEU A 90 0.67 -9.05 1.30
N LEU A 91 0.54 -10.36 1.12
CA LEU A 91 -0.56 -10.93 0.36
C LEU A 91 -1.91 -10.69 1.01
N LEU A 92 -2.01 -10.85 2.35
CA LEU A 92 -3.22 -10.54 3.11
C LEU A 92 -3.62 -9.07 2.96
N ALA A 93 -2.66 -8.15 3.10
CA ALA A 93 -2.91 -6.73 2.97
C ALA A 93 -3.36 -6.36 1.53
N GLN A 94 -2.71 -6.90 0.51
CA GLN A 94 -3.10 -6.69 -0.89
C GLN A 94 -4.47 -7.30 -1.22
N ALA A 95 -4.79 -8.47 -0.67
CA ALA A 95 -6.13 -9.05 -0.81
C ALA A 95 -7.20 -8.18 -0.14
N GLY A 96 -6.92 -7.68 1.07
CA GLY A 96 -7.79 -6.73 1.75
C GLY A 96 -7.98 -5.42 1.00
N LEU A 97 -6.90 -4.89 0.37
CA LEU A 97 -6.98 -3.73 -0.52
C LEU A 97 -7.85 -3.99 -1.76
N LEU A 98 -7.65 -5.14 -2.40
CA LEU A 98 -8.45 -5.54 -3.56
C LEU A 98 -9.94 -5.59 -3.22
N VAL A 99 -10.28 -6.21 -2.09
CA VAL A 99 -11.65 -6.26 -1.57
C VAL A 99 -12.16 -4.86 -1.24
N GLY A 100 -11.40 -4.07 -0.49
CA GLY A 100 -11.80 -2.72 -0.08
C GLY A 100 -12.06 -1.79 -1.26
N LEU A 101 -11.16 -1.77 -2.26
CA LEU A 101 -11.36 -0.98 -3.48
C LEU A 101 -12.56 -1.47 -4.32
N THR A 102 -12.78 -2.78 -4.36
CA THR A 102 -13.95 -3.35 -5.03
C THR A 102 -15.24 -2.95 -4.31
N LEU A 103 -15.26 -2.97 -2.99
CA LEU A 103 -16.40 -2.51 -2.20
C LEU A 103 -16.68 -1.00 -2.42
N ILE A 104 -15.63 -0.17 -2.46
CA ILE A 104 -15.77 1.24 -2.82
C ILE A 104 -16.33 1.38 -4.25
N ALA A 105 -15.91 0.55 -5.22
CA ALA A 105 -16.42 0.60 -6.58
C ALA A 105 -17.95 0.39 -6.64
N PHE A 106 -18.50 -0.45 -5.79
CA PHE A 106 -19.92 -0.79 -5.73
C PHE A 106 -20.70 -0.01 -4.66
N SER A 107 -20.06 0.88 -3.90
CA SER A 107 -20.76 1.75 -2.95
C SER A 107 -21.51 2.87 -3.65
N HIS A 108 -22.57 3.35 -3.03
CA HIS A 108 -23.39 4.47 -3.49
C HIS A 108 -23.33 5.60 -2.45
N PRO A 109 -22.34 6.53 -2.56
CA PRO A 109 -22.12 7.57 -1.55
C PRO A 109 -23.31 8.50 -1.33
N SER A 110 -24.13 8.71 -2.36
CA SER A 110 -25.37 9.52 -2.30
C SER A 110 -26.46 8.88 -1.46
N GLU A 111 -26.49 7.54 -1.34
CA GLU A 111 -27.52 6.79 -0.60
C GLU A 111 -27.01 6.41 0.80
N ASP A 112 -25.76 5.91 0.90
CA ASP A 112 -25.15 5.47 2.16
C ASP A 112 -23.67 5.88 2.23
N LEU A 113 -23.47 7.08 2.73
CA LEU A 113 -22.13 7.62 2.96
C LEU A 113 -21.39 6.87 4.07
N THR A 114 -22.10 6.35 5.07
CA THR A 114 -21.50 5.60 6.19
C THR A 114 -20.87 4.30 5.67
N GLN A 115 -21.56 3.58 4.79
CA GLN A 115 -21.03 2.38 4.15
C GLN A 115 -19.77 2.69 3.35
N THR A 116 -19.78 3.77 2.56
CA THR A 116 -18.61 4.21 1.80
C THR A 116 -17.44 4.56 2.72
N ALA A 117 -17.69 5.24 3.83
CA ALA A 117 -16.67 5.55 4.84
C ALA A 117 -16.06 4.29 5.46
N LEU A 118 -16.87 3.30 5.80
CA LEU A 118 -16.38 2.02 6.33
C LEU A 118 -15.47 1.30 5.33
N PHE A 119 -15.83 1.28 4.06
CA PHE A 119 -15.00 0.69 3.00
C PHE A 119 -13.70 1.47 2.79
N ALA A 120 -13.73 2.80 2.91
CA ALA A 120 -12.54 3.63 2.87
C ALA A 120 -11.61 3.35 4.06
N VAL A 121 -12.15 3.21 5.28
CA VAL A 121 -11.37 2.83 6.49
C VAL A 121 -10.75 1.46 6.32
N LEU A 122 -11.51 0.48 5.83
CA LEU A 122 -11.00 -0.87 5.55
C LEU A 122 -9.83 -0.83 4.57
N THR A 123 -9.99 -0.09 3.47
CA THR A 123 -8.94 0.09 2.45
C THR A 123 -7.71 0.78 3.03
N ALA A 124 -7.90 1.83 3.83
CA ALA A 124 -6.80 2.55 4.48
C ALA A 124 -6.06 1.68 5.49
N PHE A 125 -6.77 0.87 6.27
CA PHE A 125 -6.17 -0.07 7.22
C PHE A 125 -5.29 -1.10 6.52
N PHE A 126 -5.77 -1.72 5.45
CA PHE A 126 -4.96 -2.67 4.67
C PHE A 126 -3.82 -1.99 3.91
N GLY A 127 -4.01 -0.74 3.44
CA GLY A 127 -2.94 0.07 2.84
C GLY A 127 -1.80 0.33 3.84
N ALA A 128 -2.15 0.80 5.03
CA ALA A 128 -1.18 1.02 6.10
C ALA A 128 -0.49 -0.29 6.56
N THR A 129 -1.23 -1.40 6.59
CA THR A 129 -0.68 -2.73 6.91
C THR A 129 0.28 -3.22 5.84
N GLN A 130 -0.06 -2.99 4.56
CA GLN A 130 0.85 -3.28 3.44
C GLN A 130 2.17 -2.51 3.58
N ASP A 131 2.11 -1.21 3.91
CA ASP A 131 3.30 -0.39 4.09
C ASP A 131 4.23 -0.94 5.18
N ILE A 132 3.67 -1.36 6.33
CA ILE A 132 4.45 -1.98 7.42
C ILE A 132 5.18 -3.24 6.92
N ALA A 133 4.43 -4.16 6.31
CA ALA A 133 4.99 -5.43 5.85
C ALA A 133 6.02 -5.23 4.73
N LEU A 134 5.80 -4.25 3.85
CA LEU A 134 6.66 -3.95 2.71
C LEU A 134 7.95 -3.26 3.12
N ASP A 135 7.90 -2.30 4.06
CA ASP A 135 9.09 -1.66 4.60
C ASP A 135 10.01 -2.70 5.24
N ALA A 136 9.45 -3.62 6.04
CA ALA A 136 10.20 -4.70 6.64
C ALA A 136 10.74 -5.68 5.58
N TYR A 137 9.93 -6.07 4.58
CA TYR A 137 10.36 -6.92 3.47
C TYR A 137 11.54 -6.30 2.72
N ARG A 138 11.48 -4.99 2.39
CA ARG A 138 12.55 -4.27 1.69
C ARG A 138 13.86 -4.29 2.47
N ILE A 139 13.82 -4.01 3.78
CA ILE A 139 15.01 -3.97 4.64
C ILE A 139 15.63 -5.36 4.76
N GLU A 140 14.82 -6.41 4.90
CA GLU A 140 15.27 -7.78 5.07
C GLU A 140 15.77 -8.41 3.75
N SER A 141 15.35 -7.91 2.58
CA SER A 141 15.59 -8.53 1.26
C SER A 141 16.96 -8.22 0.64
N GLY A 142 17.67 -7.19 1.11
CA GLY A 142 18.92 -6.76 0.47
C GLY A 142 20.06 -6.52 1.42
N THR A 143 21.25 -6.40 0.83
CA THR A 143 22.47 -5.94 1.52
C THR A 143 22.42 -4.43 1.72
N GLU A 144 23.33 -3.88 2.54
CA GLU A 144 23.43 -2.43 2.75
C GLU A 144 23.68 -1.66 1.43
N GLU A 145 24.48 -2.24 0.54
CA GLU A 145 24.79 -1.66 -0.77
C GLU A 145 23.57 -1.63 -1.71
N GLU A 146 22.66 -2.60 -1.62
CA GLU A 146 21.46 -2.69 -2.44
C GLU A 146 20.32 -1.81 -1.94
N GLN A 147 20.33 -1.40 -0.66
CA GLN A 147 19.23 -0.64 -0.06
C GLN A 147 18.93 0.66 -0.80
N ALA A 148 19.94 1.36 -1.31
CA ALA A 148 19.77 2.59 -2.07
C ALA A 148 18.99 2.35 -3.37
N SER A 149 19.32 1.29 -4.13
CA SER A 149 18.63 0.93 -5.37
C SER A 149 17.20 0.42 -5.10
N PHE A 150 17.01 -0.35 -4.03
CA PHE A 150 15.69 -0.83 -3.61
C PHE A 150 14.77 0.33 -3.21
N ALA A 151 15.28 1.29 -2.43
CA ALA A 151 14.52 2.48 -2.05
C ALA A 151 14.17 3.33 -3.27
N ALA A 152 15.10 3.52 -4.22
CA ALA A 152 14.86 4.28 -5.44
C ALA A 152 13.79 3.62 -6.32
N MET A 153 13.86 2.30 -6.54
CA MET A 153 12.88 1.56 -7.34
C MET A 153 11.51 1.51 -6.65
N TYR A 154 11.46 1.27 -5.35
CA TYR A 154 10.25 1.36 -4.56
C TYR A 154 9.59 2.73 -4.70
N GLN A 155 10.36 3.81 -4.48
CA GLN A 155 9.85 5.18 -4.56
C GLN A 155 9.39 5.55 -5.97
N THR A 156 10.07 5.06 -7.01
CA THR A 156 9.65 5.28 -8.40
C THR A 156 8.31 4.61 -8.66
N GLY A 157 8.15 3.34 -8.29
CA GLY A 157 6.87 2.63 -8.40
C GLY A 157 5.75 3.34 -7.63
N TYR A 158 6.02 3.75 -6.39
CA TYR A 158 5.09 4.47 -5.54
C TYR A 158 4.60 5.78 -6.19
N ARG A 159 5.53 6.60 -6.72
CA ARG A 159 5.17 7.87 -7.38
C ARG A 159 4.36 7.66 -8.65
N LEU A 160 4.71 6.68 -9.47
CA LEU A 160 3.92 6.33 -10.65
C LEU A 160 2.51 5.87 -10.28
N ALA A 161 2.38 5.08 -9.22
CA ALA A 161 1.08 4.67 -8.70
C ALA A 161 0.25 5.86 -8.20
N MET A 162 0.87 6.84 -7.54
CA MET A 162 0.15 8.07 -7.15
C MET A 162 -0.38 8.84 -8.36
N ILE A 163 0.40 8.96 -9.43
CA ILE A 163 -0.07 9.61 -10.67
C ILE A 163 -1.22 8.80 -11.28
N TRP A 164 -1.08 7.48 -11.33
CA TRP A 164 -2.09 6.57 -11.87
C TRP A 164 -3.38 6.58 -11.04
N SER A 165 -3.28 6.51 -9.73
CA SER A 165 -4.43 6.50 -8.81
C SER A 165 -5.11 7.87 -8.65
N GLY A 166 -4.39 8.96 -8.90
CA GLY A 166 -4.94 10.32 -8.99
C GLY A 166 -5.47 10.62 -10.40
N ALA A 167 -4.60 11.12 -11.27
CA ALA A 167 -4.98 11.56 -12.62
C ALA A 167 -5.55 10.43 -13.48
N GLY A 168 -4.98 9.22 -13.41
CA GLY A 168 -5.46 8.07 -14.16
C GLY A 168 -6.88 7.66 -13.75
N ALA A 169 -7.19 7.62 -12.46
CA ALA A 169 -8.52 7.28 -11.98
C ALA A 169 -9.57 8.31 -12.41
N LEU A 170 -9.26 9.61 -12.36
CA LEU A 170 -10.13 10.67 -12.85
C LEU A 170 -10.37 10.57 -14.36
N ALA A 171 -9.31 10.31 -15.13
CA ALA A 171 -9.43 10.12 -16.58
C ALA A 171 -10.29 8.89 -16.93
N LEU A 172 -10.14 7.78 -16.19
CA LEU A 172 -10.98 6.59 -16.37
C LEU A 172 -12.43 6.87 -15.99
N ALA A 173 -12.70 7.56 -14.88
CA ALA A 173 -14.05 7.94 -14.49
C ALA A 173 -14.74 8.77 -15.57
N ALA A 174 -14.04 9.74 -16.14
CA ALA A 174 -14.55 10.55 -17.25
C ALA A 174 -14.73 9.76 -18.56
N ALA A 175 -13.81 8.83 -18.88
CA ALA A 175 -13.85 8.05 -20.12
C ALA A 175 -14.97 6.98 -20.14
N PHE A 176 -15.31 6.44 -18.97
CA PHE A 176 -16.34 5.41 -18.81
C PHE A 176 -17.64 5.99 -18.25
N ASP A 177 -17.88 7.29 -18.43
CA ASP A 177 -19.09 7.96 -17.97
C ASP A 177 -20.34 7.38 -18.66
N ALA A 178 -20.95 6.43 -17.96
CA ALA A 178 -22.22 5.79 -18.33
C ALA A 178 -23.34 6.20 -17.37
N GLY A 179 -23.40 7.48 -17.02
CA GLY A 179 -24.26 8.03 -15.96
C GLY A 179 -23.53 8.15 -14.61
N ALA A 180 -24.11 8.89 -13.68
CA ALA A 180 -23.48 9.48 -12.50
C ALA A 180 -22.57 8.57 -11.62
N GLU A 181 -22.62 7.25 -11.76
CA GLU A 181 -21.80 6.32 -10.98
C GLU A 181 -21.02 5.30 -11.81
N GLY A 182 -21.36 5.09 -13.08
CA GLY A 182 -20.76 4.06 -13.93
C GLY A 182 -19.28 4.26 -14.15
N GLY A 183 -18.85 5.47 -14.39
CA GLY A 183 -17.45 5.84 -14.61
C GLY A 183 -16.60 5.60 -13.36
N TRP A 184 -17.09 5.96 -12.18
CA TRP A 184 -16.38 5.74 -10.92
C TRP A 184 -16.24 4.25 -10.58
N ARG A 185 -17.30 3.45 -10.86
CA ARG A 185 -17.23 1.99 -10.69
C ARG A 185 -16.13 1.40 -11.54
N ALA A 186 -16.09 1.74 -12.84
CA ALA A 186 -15.06 1.26 -13.76
C ALA A 186 -13.66 1.71 -13.29
N ALA A 187 -13.48 2.97 -12.91
CA ALA A 187 -12.22 3.51 -12.43
C ALA A 187 -11.70 2.71 -11.21
N TYR A 188 -12.52 2.53 -10.16
CA TYR A 188 -12.11 1.78 -8.98
C TYR A 188 -11.83 0.30 -9.26
N LEU A 189 -12.57 -0.36 -10.14
CA LEU A 189 -12.31 -1.74 -10.53
C LEU A 189 -10.99 -1.87 -11.29
N ILE A 190 -10.67 -0.95 -12.19
CA ILE A 190 -9.38 -0.92 -12.90
C ILE A 190 -8.24 -0.65 -11.92
N MET A 191 -8.43 0.27 -10.96
CA MET A 191 -7.46 0.52 -9.90
C MET A 191 -7.24 -0.69 -9.00
N ALA A 192 -8.31 -1.42 -8.64
CA ALA A 192 -8.23 -2.68 -7.91
C ALA A 192 -7.46 -3.75 -8.72
N ALA A 193 -7.75 -3.89 -10.01
CA ALA A 193 -7.00 -4.78 -10.90
C ALA A 193 -5.51 -4.41 -11.03
N SER A 194 -5.18 -3.13 -10.89
CA SER A 194 -3.78 -2.64 -10.90
C SER A 194 -2.95 -3.11 -9.69
N LEU A 195 -3.56 -3.72 -8.66
CA LEU A 195 -2.85 -4.42 -7.57
C LEU A 195 -2.31 -5.80 -7.99
N LEU A 196 -2.88 -6.43 -9.01
CA LEU A 196 -2.55 -7.80 -9.40
C LEU A 196 -1.06 -8.01 -9.74
N PRO A 197 -0.35 -7.10 -10.42
CA PRO A 197 1.09 -7.22 -10.62
C PRO A 197 1.88 -7.25 -9.30
N GLY A 198 1.46 -6.45 -8.29
CA GLY A 198 2.04 -6.47 -6.95
C GLY A 198 1.79 -7.81 -6.25
N MET A 199 0.57 -8.34 -6.31
CA MET A 199 0.21 -9.65 -5.75
C MET A 199 1.00 -10.78 -6.41
N ALA A 200 1.10 -10.78 -7.74
CA ALA A 200 1.93 -11.73 -8.49
C ALA A 200 3.40 -11.65 -8.06
N THR A 201 3.92 -10.43 -7.87
CA THR A 201 5.28 -10.22 -7.38
C THR A 201 5.48 -10.83 -5.98
N VAL A 202 4.54 -10.68 -5.06
CA VAL A 202 4.60 -11.30 -3.73
C VAL A 202 4.62 -12.83 -3.83
N LEU A 203 3.81 -13.41 -4.73
CA LEU A 203 3.74 -14.86 -4.91
C LEU A 203 5.03 -15.44 -5.52
N LEU A 204 5.69 -14.70 -6.40
CA LEU A 204 6.91 -15.13 -7.09
C LEU A 204 8.21 -14.75 -6.35
N ALA A 205 8.13 -13.81 -5.43
CA ALA A 205 9.29 -13.32 -4.68
C ALA A 205 9.79 -14.36 -3.66
N PRO A 206 11.09 -14.44 -3.38
CA PRO A 206 11.59 -15.24 -2.26
C PRO A 206 11.22 -14.58 -0.93
N GLU A 207 10.98 -15.40 0.10
CA GLU A 207 10.89 -14.89 1.47
C GLU A 207 12.29 -14.43 1.92
N PRO A 208 12.42 -13.23 2.50
CA PRO A 208 13.71 -12.76 2.97
C PRO A 208 14.19 -13.60 4.15
N VAL A 209 15.49 -13.88 4.18
CA VAL A 209 16.10 -14.58 5.31
C VAL A 209 16.08 -13.65 6.53
N ARG A 210 15.48 -14.12 7.61
CA ARG A 210 15.42 -13.37 8.87
C ARG A 210 16.83 -13.03 9.34
N LYS A 211 17.25 -11.78 9.21
CA LYS A 211 18.46 -11.30 9.92
C LYS A 211 18.16 -11.48 11.40
N ALA A 212 19.11 -12.12 12.14
CA ALA A 212 18.95 -12.34 13.57
C ALA A 212 18.50 -11.05 14.25
N PRO A 213 17.56 -11.08 15.19
CA PRO A 213 17.15 -9.87 15.87
C PRO A 213 18.42 -9.24 16.46
N VAL A 214 18.73 -8.01 16.06
CA VAL A 214 19.65 -7.17 16.83
C VAL A 214 19.18 -7.31 18.27
N GLN A 215 20.03 -7.77 19.18
CA GLN A 215 19.67 -8.02 20.57
C GLN A 215 18.89 -6.80 21.10
N ARG A 216 17.58 -6.92 21.10
CA ARG A 216 16.72 -5.92 21.72
C ARG A 216 17.12 -5.92 23.18
N ALA A 217 17.50 -4.74 23.67
CA ALA A 217 17.72 -4.52 25.08
C ALA A 217 16.62 -5.23 25.87
N ARG A 218 17.03 -6.15 26.74
CA ARG A 218 16.17 -7.10 27.46
C ARG A 218 15.18 -6.45 28.42
N ASN A 219 15.22 -5.11 28.54
CA ASN A 219 14.28 -4.31 29.32
C ASN A 219 13.92 -3.03 28.55
N ALA A 220 12.64 -2.92 28.15
CA ALA A 220 12.11 -1.67 27.60
C ALA A 220 12.36 -0.45 28.53
N ALA A 221 12.46 -0.66 29.83
CA ALA A 221 12.80 0.35 30.81
C ALA A 221 14.24 0.91 30.63
N VAL A 222 15.20 0.07 30.25
CA VAL A 222 16.59 0.51 29.98
C VAL A 222 16.67 1.36 28.74
N TRP A 223 15.89 1.01 27.70
CA TRP A 223 15.82 1.79 26.45
C TRP A 223 15.24 3.20 26.67
N PHE A 224 14.17 3.30 27.50
CA PHE A 224 13.62 4.60 27.89
C PHE A 224 14.58 5.44 28.75
N TYR A 225 15.41 4.81 29.56
CA TYR A 225 16.39 5.52 30.39
C TYR A 225 17.58 6.03 29.57
N GLU A 226 18.07 5.24 28.59
CA GLU A 226 19.16 5.65 27.69
C GLU A 226 18.73 6.69 26.64
N ALA A 227 17.44 6.73 26.26
CA ALA A 227 16.91 7.74 25.36
C ALA A 227 16.58 9.09 26.06
N ALA A 228 16.58 9.12 27.39
CA ALA A 228 16.24 10.31 28.20
C ALA A 228 17.48 10.99 28.81
N CYS A 229 18.68 10.44 28.67
CA CYS A 229 19.98 11.04 29.04
C CYS A 229 20.80 11.39 27.81
#